data_548b33904d5b521fcb0b2b80b517f16e
#
_entry.id   548b33904d5b521fcb0b2b80b517f16e
#
_cell.length_a   1.000
_cell.length_b   1.000
_cell.length_c   1.000
_cell.angle_alpha   90.00
_cell.angle_beta   90.00
_cell.angle_gamma   90.00
#
_symmetry.space_group_name_H-M   'P 1'
#
loop_
_entity.id
_entity.type
_entity.pdbx_description
1 polymer ?
#
loop_
_entity_poly.entity_id
_entity_poly.type
_entity_poly.pdbx_seq_one_letter_code
_entity_poly.pdbx_strand_id
1 'polypeptide(L)'
;MKQNIALFFKSLISNNTAIDGARKKPWYAAVIIFFISIIISVIPTTVMQLNSHVDKSFSSTTYLTNQAVEKFAEELQSEDYTDRMYVLKQGKESTLVGYEGLYFVTEIDHRIFKFVGVESNGLAAEKARFDSERVSYFLFSGNEFYFKVVNPNDSSATAVEAYGQNAYKKVGRDDFRNSYVEGSTSRETNEKTWENWKLLIRHLTNQTRLRNAGVQIGLVSGINSVIVLIMGFMVWILTRGKNNPYRLFTVWNGFATAFWCALSPAILTLGLGFLLKNFSSMLFPLLLGVRVMWLTMKSLRPDGSGYAAN
;
A
#
# COMPACT_ATOMS: atom_id res chain seq x y z
N MET A 1 -20.60 -20.69 25.12
CA MET A 1 -19.67 -20.46 23.97
C MET A 1 -20.31 -20.86 22.64
N LYS A 2 -20.83 -22.08 22.46
CA LYS A 2 -21.49 -22.57 21.22
C LYS A 2 -22.62 -21.67 20.69
N GLN A 3 -23.48 -21.13 21.57
CA GLN A 3 -24.60 -20.24 21.18
C GLN A 3 -24.13 -18.92 20.58
N ASN A 4 -23.01 -18.36 21.06
CA ASN A 4 -22.46 -17.10 20.53
C ASN A 4 -21.87 -17.29 19.13
N ILE A 5 -21.22 -18.42 18.89
CA ILE A 5 -20.67 -18.79 17.57
C ILE A 5 -21.82 -18.99 16.56
N ALA A 6 -22.86 -19.70 16.94
CA ALA A 6 -24.04 -19.90 16.09
C ALA A 6 -24.73 -18.57 15.73
N LEU A 7 -24.82 -17.64 16.67
CA LEU A 7 -25.40 -16.32 16.44
C LEU A 7 -24.54 -15.50 15.47
N PHE A 8 -23.22 -15.59 15.58
CA PHE A 8 -22.28 -14.96 14.66
C PHE A 8 -22.52 -15.44 13.21
N PHE A 9 -22.55 -16.75 12.96
CA PHE A 9 -22.79 -17.27 11.61
C PHE A 9 -24.21 -16.98 11.10
N LYS A 10 -25.24 -17.02 11.96
CA LYS A 10 -26.60 -16.66 11.58
C LYS A 10 -26.74 -15.18 11.22
N SER A 11 -25.95 -14.28 11.82
CA SER A 11 -26.00 -12.86 11.50
C SER A 11 -25.47 -12.53 10.09
N LEU A 12 -24.72 -13.43 9.47
CA LEU A 12 -24.26 -13.27 8.09
C LEU A 12 -25.43 -13.24 7.09
N ILE A 13 -26.49 -13.99 7.37
CA ILE A 13 -27.62 -14.18 6.45
C ILE A 13 -28.90 -13.50 6.99
N SER A 14 -29.14 -13.58 8.29
CA SER A 14 -30.40 -13.14 8.92
C SER A 14 -30.31 -11.71 9.45
N ASN A 15 -31.22 -10.84 8.97
CA ASN A 15 -31.38 -9.49 9.47
C ASN A 15 -31.82 -9.45 10.93
N ASN A 16 -32.76 -10.34 11.33
CA ASN A 16 -33.27 -10.40 12.69
C ASN A 16 -32.14 -10.75 13.67
N THR A 17 -31.25 -11.65 13.28
CA THR A 17 -30.11 -12.03 14.11
C THR A 17 -29.10 -10.87 14.28
N ALA A 18 -28.95 -10.01 13.28
CA ALA A 18 -28.10 -8.81 13.39
C ALA A 18 -28.73 -7.79 14.37
N ILE A 19 -30.06 -7.59 14.31
CA ILE A 19 -30.81 -6.74 15.24
C ILE A 19 -30.77 -7.30 16.67
N ASP A 20 -30.95 -8.61 16.82
CA ASP A 20 -30.86 -9.28 18.12
C ASP A 20 -29.44 -9.20 18.71
N GLY A 21 -28.42 -9.33 17.89
CA GLY A 21 -27.03 -9.12 18.27
C GLY A 21 -26.80 -7.73 18.84
N ALA A 22 -27.33 -6.70 18.17
CA ALA A 22 -27.23 -5.32 18.62
C ALA A 22 -27.95 -5.02 19.93
N ARG A 23 -29.08 -5.71 20.21
CA ARG A 23 -29.93 -5.48 21.39
C ARG A 23 -29.57 -6.34 22.59
N LYS A 24 -29.25 -7.61 22.36
CA LYS A 24 -29.11 -8.62 23.42
C LYS A 24 -27.66 -8.87 23.82
N LYS A 25 -26.70 -8.44 23.01
CA LYS A 25 -25.27 -8.65 23.30
C LYS A 25 -24.63 -7.40 23.90
N PRO A 26 -23.58 -7.57 24.70
CA PRO A 26 -22.87 -6.44 25.28
C PRO A 26 -22.27 -5.55 24.19
N TRP A 27 -22.13 -4.26 24.46
CA TRP A 27 -21.69 -3.25 23.50
C TRP A 27 -20.34 -3.56 22.85
N TYR A 28 -19.42 -4.15 23.60
CA TYR A 28 -18.08 -4.50 23.09
C TYR A 28 -18.12 -5.58 22.01
N ALA A 29 -19.12 -6.47 22.01
CA ALA A 29 -19.28 -7.47 20.96
C ALA A 29 -19.54 -6.82 19.58
N ALA A 30 -20.36 -5.78 19.53
CA ALA A 30 -20.60 -5.02 18.30
C ALA A 30 -19.32 -4.31 17.82
N VAL A 31 -18.55 -3.74 18.74
CA VAL A 31 -17.27 -3.08 18.41
C VAL A 31 -16.24 -4.07 17.90
N ILE A 32 -16.14 -5.25 18.50
CA ILE A 32 -15.24 -6.30 18.02
C ILE A 32 -15.60 -6.72 16.59
N ILE A 33 -16.90 -6.92 16.32
CA ILE A 33 -17.38 -7.30 14.98
C ILE A 33 -17.09 -6.20 13.97
N PHE A 34 -17.25 -4.92 14.35
CA PHE A 34 -16.89 -3.80 13.52
C PHE A 34 -15.40 -3.86 13.10
N PHE A 35 -14.47 -3.98 14.06
CA PHE A 35 -13.06 -4.07 13.74
C PHE A 35 -12.71 -5.29 12.88
N ILE A 36 -13.28 -6.45 13.19
CA ILE A 36 -13.09 -7.65 12.38
C ILE A 36 -13.58 -7.41 10.94
N SER A 37 -14.74 -6.80 10.77
CA SER A 37 -15.30 -6.51 9.44
C SER A 37 -14.43 -5.55 8.65
N ILE A 38 -13.90 -4.49 9.28
CA ILE A 38 -12.98 -3.55 8.64
C ILE A 38 -11.70 -4.27 8.22
N ILE A 39 -11.08 -5.06 9.10
CA ILE A 39 -9.86 -5.81 8.79
C ILE A 39 -10.10 -6.74 7.59
N ILE A 40 -11.16 -7.54 7.61
CA ILE A 40 -11.48 -8.48 6.53
C ILE A 40 -11.71 -7.73 5.21
N SER A 41 -12.41 -6.59 5.24
CA SER A 41 -12.76 -5.81 4.04
C SER A 41 -11.54 -5.24 3.30
N VAL A 42 -10.41 -5.04 4.00
CA VAL A 42 -9.20 -4.43 3.46
C VAL A 42 -8.21 -5.49 2.92
N ILE A 43 -8.35 -6.76 3.31
CA ILE A 43 -7.42 -7.83 2.92
C ILE A 43 -7.22 -7.92 1.40
N PRO A 44 -8.25 -7.96 0.52
CA PRO A 44 -8.03 -8.09 -0.92
C PRO A 44 -7.21 -6.92 -1.49
N THR A 45 -7.56 -5.70 -1.11
CA THR A 45 -6.85 -4.49 -1.56
C THR A 45 -5.40 -4.50 -1.11
N THR A 46 -5.15 -4.91 0.14
CA THR A 46 -3.79 -5.02 0.70
C THR A 46 -2.96 -6.06 -0.03
N VAL A 47 -3.51 -7.26 -0.22
CA VAL A 47 -2.80 -8.34 -0.92
C VAL A 47 -2.50 -7.95 -2.37
N MET A 48 -3.44 -7.28 -3.04
CA MET A 48 -3.18 -6.80 -4.41
C MET A 48 -2.09 -5.75 -4.44
N GLN A 49 -2.08 -4.80 -3.49
CA GLN A 49 -1.04 -3.79 -3.41
C GLN A 49 0.34 -4.40 -3.12
N LEU A 50 0.40 -5.39 -2.25
CA LEU A 50 1.62 -6.12 -1.95
C LEU A 50 2.10 -6.99 -3.11
N ASN A 51 1.15 -7.53 -3.90
CA ASN A 51 1.43 -8.34 -5.09
C ASN A 51 1.36 -7.53 -6.39
N SER A 52 1.04 -6.22 -6.32
CA SER A 52 1.06 -5.38 -7.50
C SER A 52 2.47 -5.38 -8.06
N HIS A 53 2.55 -5.87 -9.29
CA HIS A 53 3.79 -6.19 -9.96
C HIS A 53 4.58 -4.92 -10.27
N VAL A 54 5.39 -4.49 -9.34
CA VAL A 54 6.64 -3.80 -9.67
C VAL A 54 7.42 -4.63 -10.72
N ASP A 55 7.31 -5.96 -10.65
CA ASP A 55 8.00 -6.88 -11.55
C ASP A 55 7.65 -6.76 -13.05
N LYS A 56 6.43 -6.40 -13.43
CA LYS A 56 6.08 -6.31 -14.86
C LYS A 56 6.48 -4.99 -15.52
N SER A 57 6.34 -3.88 -14.80
CA SER A 57 6.90 -2.59 -15.24
C SER A 57 8.42 -2.60 -15.15
N PHE A 58 8.96 -3.37 -14.21
CA PHE A 58 10.39 -3.51 -13.98
C PHE A 58 11.09 -4.29 -15.09
N SER A 59 10.46 -5.28 -15.73
CA SER A 59 11.14 -6.10 -16.73
C SER A 59 11.51 -5.33 -17.98
N SER A 60 10.71 -4.41 -18.48
CA SER A 60 11.03 -3.58 -19.65
C SER A 60 11.94 -2.38 -19.32
N THR A 61 11.84 -1.86 -18.10
CA THR A 61 12.73 -0.79 -17.61
C THR A 61 14.01 -1.32 -17.00
N THR A 62 14.03 -2.57 -16.55
CA THR A 62 15.20 -3.21 -15.92
C THR A 62 16.39 -3.25 -16.87
N TYR A 63 16.18 -3.56 -18.14
CA TYR A 63 17.26 -3.62 -19.12
C TYR A 63 17.95 -2.23 -19.29
N LEU A 64 17.17 -1.18 -19.50
CA LEU A 64 17.70 0.18 -19.63
C LEU A 64 18.35 0.67 -18.34
N THR A 65 17.75 0.35 -17.19
CA THR A 65 18.29 0.68 -15.88
C THR A 65 19.62 -0.03 -15.64
N ASN A 66 19.74 -1.29 -16.05
CA ASN A 66 20.97 -2.06 -15.95
C ASN A 66 22.09 -1.41 -16.75
N GLN A 67 21.84 -1.06 -18.01
CA GLN A 67 22.85 -0.41 -18.86
C GLN A 67 23.26 0.98 -18.30
N ALA A 68 22.31 1.74 -17.77
CA ALA A 68 22.62 3.02 -17.14
C ALA A 68 23.50 2.85 -15.89
N VAL A 69 23.21 1.84 -15.06
CA VAL A 69 23.99 1.51 -13.86
C VAL A 69 25.39 0.99 -14.22
N GLU A 70 25.50 0.18 -15.27
CA GLU A 70 26.80 -0.29 -15.78
C GLU A 70 27.67 0.89 -16.21
N LYS A 71 27.17 1.80 -17.06
CA LYS A 71 27.90 3.00 -17.48
C LYS A 71 28.27 3.89 -16.30
N PHE A 72 27.38 4.02 -15.30
CA PHE A 72 27.69 4.76 -14.09
C PHE A 72 28.81 4.10 -13.28
N ALA A 73 28.81 2.76 -13.16
CA ALA A 73 29.87 2.05 -12.47
C ALA A 73 31.22 2.16 -13.20
N GLU A 74 31.22 2.17 -14.53
CA GLU A 74 32.40 2.48 -15.35
C GLU A 74 32.95 3.89 -15.06
N GLU A 75 32.07 4.87 -15.05
CA GLU A 75 32.44 6.27 -14.79
C GLU A 75 33.04 6.47 -13.39
N LEU A 76 32.53 5.78 -12.39
CA LEU A 76 33.08 5.83 -11.02
C LEU A 76 34.54 5.36 -10.93
N GLN A 77 35.06 4.68 -11.94
CA GLN A 77 36.46 4.25 -12.01
C GLN A 77 37.37 5.30 -12.66
N SER A 78 36.78 6.30 -13.31
CA SER A 78 37.56 7.36 -13.94
C SER A 78 38.40 8.15 -12.93
N GLU A 79 39.54 8.73 -13.38
CA GLU A 79 40.44 9.51 -12.54
C GLU A 79 39.78 10.79 -11.98
N ASP A 80 38.69 11.24 -12.60
CA ASP A 80 37.95 12.44 -12.18
C ASP A 80 37.22 12.28 -10.86
N TYR A 81 36.95 11.04 -10.41
CA TYR A 81 36.34 10.74 -9.11
C TYR A 81 37.44 10.33 -8.12
N THR A 82 37.94 11.31 -7.36
CA THR A 82 39.01 11.11 -6.37
C THR A 82 38.56 10.31 -5.16
N ASP A 83 37.30 10.46 -4.77
CA ASP A 83 36.73 9.78 -3.62
C ASP A 83 35.97 8.51 -4.02
N ARG A 84 36.24 7.43 -3.30
CA ARG A 84 35.57 6.16 -3.52
C ARG A 84 34.19 6.14 -2.88
N MET A 85 33.22 5.75 -3.67
CA MET A 85 31.84 5.55 -3.19
C MET A 85 31.72 4.20 -2.50
N TYR A 86 31.54 4.18 -1.19
CA TYR A 86 31.43 2.95 -0.40
C TYR A 86 30.43 3.08 0.74
N VAL A 87 29.96 1.95 1.27
CA VAL A 87 29.02 1.91 2.38
C VAL A 87 29.73 1.66 3.70
N LEU A 88 29.66 2.63 4.61
CA LEU A 88 30.14 2.52 5.97
C LEU A 88 29.03 2.04 6.89
N LYS A 89 29.27 0.95 7.64
CA LYS A 89 28.32 0.42 8.62
C LYS A 89 28.81 0.71 10.03
N GLN A 90 27.99 1.44 10.79
CA GLN A 90 28.20 1.69 12.23
C GLN A 90 26.98 1.19 13.00
N GLY A 91 27.11 0.02 13.65
CA GLY A 91 26.01 -0.61 14.37
C GLY A 91 24.82 -0.95 13.47
N LYS A 92 23.69 -0.27 13.70
CA LYS A 92 22.45 -0.46 12.90
C LYS A 92 22.36 0.47 11.69
N GLU A 93 23.20 1.47 11.62
CA GLU A 93 23.17 2.49 10.57
C GLU A 93 24.10 2.12 9.42
N SER A 94 23.76 2.57 8.23
CA SER A 94 24.53 2.37 7.01
C SER A 94 24.54 3.69 6.26
N THR A 95 25.73 4.23 6.03
CA THR A 95 25.91 5.54 5.39
C THR A 95 26.74 5.37 4.14
N LEU A 96 26.31 5.96 3.04
CA LEU A 96 27.10 6.06 1.83
C LEU A 96 28.10 7.20 1.98
N VAL A 97 29.34 6.93 1.63
CA VAL A 97 30.46 7.89 1.69
C VAL A 97 31.04 8.05 0.29
N GLY A 98 31.58 9.23 -0.04
CA GLY A 98 32.18 9.54 -1.34
C GLY A 98 31.17 9.83 -2.46
N TYR A 99 29.93 10.18 -2.11
CA TYR A 99 28.88 10.54 -3.07
C TYR A 99 28.79 12.06 -3.34
N GLU A 100 29.42 12.86 -2.52
CA GLU A 100 29.35 14.32 -2.61
C GLU A 100 30.00 14.82 -3.90
N GLY A 101 29.31 15.75 -4.58
CA GLY A 101 29.78 16.28 -5.87
C GLY A 101 29.54 15.33 -7.06
N LEU A 102 29.00 14.16 -6.85
CA LEU A 102 28.66 13.24 -7.93
C LEU A 102 27.62 13.83 -8.86
N TYR A 103 27.96 13.94 -10.15
CA TYR A 103 27.01 14.31 -11.20
C TYR A 103 27.38 13.60 -12.49
N PHE A 104 26.62 12.55 -12.81
CA PHE A 104 26.83 11.76 -14.02
C PHE A 104 25.54 11.70 -14.84
N VAL A 105 25.66 11.88 -16.14
CA VAL A 105 24.53 11.83 -17.09
C VAL A 105 24.86 10.87 -18.19
N THR A 106 23.98 9.91 -18.45
CA THR A 106 24.12 8.99 -19.57
C THR A 106 22.83 8.91 -20.37
N GLU A 107 22.95 8.64 -21.66
CA GLU A 107 21.84 8.40 -22.56
C GLU A 107 21.82 6.92 -22.99
N ILE A 108 20.67 6.28 -22.84
CA ILE A 108 20.42 4.90 -23.27
C ILE A 108 19.10 4.87 -24.04
N ASP A 109 19.13 4.43 -25.27
CA ASP A 109 17.95 4.36 -26.15
C ASP A 109 17.15 5.67 -26.18
N HIS A 110 17.84 6.78 -26.42
CA HIS A 110 17.28 8.16 -26.42
C HIS A 110 16.66 8.61 -25.09
N ARG A 111 17.11 8.05 -23.97
CA ARG A 111 16.63 8.37 -22.62
C ARG A 111 17.76 8.81 -21.75
N ILE A 112 17.51 9.88 -21.02
CA ILE A 112 18.46 10.49 -20.12
C ILE A 112 18.30 9.87 -18.74
N PHE A 113 19.40 9.37 -18.20
CA PHE A 113 19.57 8.93 -16.83
C PHE A 113 20.56 9.82 -16.12
N LYS A 114 20.18 10.37 -14.98
CA LYS A 114 21.02 11.25 -14.15
C LYS A 114 21.33 10.55 -12.82
N PHE A 115 22.60 10.55 -12.45
CA PHE A 115 23.07 10.04 -11.16
C PHE A 115 23.68 11.22 -10.41
N VAL A 116 23.12 11.58 -9.25
CA VAL A 116 23.46 12.81 -8.56
C VAL A 116 23.65 12.56 -7.07
N GLY A 117 24.79 12.95 -6.54
CA GLY A 117 25.05 13.03 -5.11
C GLY A 117 24.48 14.32 -4.55
N VAL A 118 23.65 14.21 -3.51
CA VAL A 118 22.90 15.33 -2.95
C VAL A 118 23.11 15.39 -1.44
N GLU A 119 23.35 16.57 -0.91
CA GLU A 119 23.32 16.77 0.54
C GLU A 119 21.93 16.41 1.11
N SER A 120 21.88 15.89 2.33
CA SER A 120 20.65 15.42 2.95
C SER A 120 19.50 16.42 2.93
N ASN A 121 19.80 17.72 2.97
CA ASN A 121 18.81 18.79 2.94
C ASN A 121 18.36 19.16 1.51
N GLY A 122 19.09 18.74 0.48
CA GLY A 122 18.83 19.08 -0.94
C GLY A 122 17.97 18.09 -1.69
N LEU A 123 17.72 16.91 -1.13
CA LEU A 123 17.05 15.79 -1.83
C LEU A 123 15.68 16.18 -2.40
N ALA A 124 14.86 16.91 -1.64
CA ALA A 124 13.52 17.31 -2.06
C ALA A 124 13.55 18.35 -3.22
N ALA A 125 14.51 19.26 -3.19
CA ALA A 125 14.68 20.29 -4.22
C ALA A 125 15.14 19.67 -5.55
N GLU A 126 16.16 18.79 -5.51
CA GLU A 126 16.65 18.10 -6.70
C GLU A 126 15.61 17.13 -7.27
N LYS A 127 14.86 16.46 -6.41
CA LYS A 127 13.71 15.64 -6.84
C LYS A 127 12.71 16.48 -7.64
N ALA A 128 12.26 17.61 -7.10
CA ALA A 128 11.29 18.49 -7.77
C ALA A 128 11.83 19.02 -9.11
N ARG A 129 13.11 19.34 -9.17
CA ARG A 129 13.78 19.77 -10.40
C ARG A 129 13.73 18.69 -11.48
N PHE A 130 14.18 17.46 -11.18
CA PHE A 130 14.21 16.38 -12.17
C PHE A 130 12.82 15.86 -12.53
N ASP A 131 11.85 15.95 -11.63
CA ASP A 131 10.44 15.66 -11.94
C ASP A 131 9.90 16.62 -13.02
N SER A 132 10.29 17.90 -12.98
CA SER A 132 9.92 18.88 -14.01
C SER A 132 10.59 18.61 -15.36
N GLU A 133 11.79 18.08 -15.35
CA GLU A 133 12.57 17.73 -16.55
C GLU A 133 12.10 16.41 -17.22
N ARG A 134 11.27 15.61 -16.54
CA ARG A 134 10.78 14.31 -17.02
C ARG A 134 11.87 13.33 -17.42
N VAL A 135 12.95 13.31 -16.69
CA VAL A 135 14.10 12.41 -16.88
C VAL A 135 14.12 11.30 -15.83
N SER A 136 14.81 10.21 -16.14
CA SER A 136 15.10 9.17 -15.14
C SER A 136 16.29 9.63 -14.28
N TYR A 137 16.21 9.41 -12.97
CA TYR A 137 17.27 9.86 -12.08
C TYR A 137 17.46 8.98 -10.85
N PHE A 138 18.68 9.03 -10.31
CA PHE A 138 19.13 8.37 -9.10
C PHE A 138 19.78 9.44 -8.21
N LEU A 139 19.21 9.66 -7.02
CA LEU A 139 19.70 10.62 -6.04
C LEU A 139 20.30 9.87 -4.86
N PHE A 140 21.56 10.18 -4.58
CA PHE A 140 22.31 9.59 -3.48
C PHE A 140 22.49 10.62 -2.37
N SER A 141 22.20 10.23 -1.14
CA SER A 141 22.60 10.99 0.03
C SER A 141 23.20 10.03 1.08
N GLY A 142 23.68 10.55 2.21
CA GLY A 142 24.40 9.75 3.20
C GLY A 142 23.66 8.49 3.68
N ASN A 143 22.38 8.60 3.97
CA ASN A 143 21.55 7.48 4.45
C ASN A 143 20.31 7.21 3.60
N GLU A 144 20.09 8.02 2.57
CA GLU A 144 18.89 7.98 1.75
C GLU A 144 19.24 7.75 0.28
N PHE A 145 18.42 6.99 -0.38
CA PHE A 145 18.48 6.80 -1.81
C PHE A 145 17.10 6.95 -2.42
N TYR A 146 17.00 7.73 -3.46
CA TYR A 146 15.79 7.93 -4.21
C TYR A 146 16.06 7.68 -5.68
N PHE A 147 15.20 6.92 -6.35
CA PHE A 147 15.29 6.81 -7.79
C PHE A 147 13.90 6.85 -8.43
N LYS A 148 13.87 7.36 -9.66
CA LYS A 148 12.71 7.37 -10.51
C LYS A 148 13.12 7.01 -11.93
N VAL A 149 12.41 6.07 -12.50
CA VAL A 149 12.57 5.69 -13.92
C VAL A 149 11.27 6.02 -14.63
N VAL A 150 11.35 6.83 -15.68
CA VAL A 150 10.20 7.18 -16.50
C VAL A 150 9.83 6.04 -17.44
N ASN A 151 8.54 5.98 -17.81
CA ASN A 151 8.06 4.91 -18.67
C ASN A 151 8.73 4.98 -20.05
N PRO A 152 9.21 3.85 -20.59
CA PRO A 152 9.79 3.80 -21.92
C PRO A 152 8.86 4.27 -23.05
N ASN A 153 7.58 4.05 -22.92
CA ASN A 153 6.60 4.38 -23.97
C ASN A 153 5.89 5.72 -23.77
N ASP A 154 6.02 6.31 -22.57
CA ASP A 154 5.37 7.56 -22.20
C ASP A 154 6.21 8.28 -21.15
N SER A 155 6.99 9.28 -21.57
CA SER A 155 7.85 10.06 -20.66
C SER A 155 7.08 10.87 -19.61
N SER A 156 5.76 11.03 -19.79
CA SER A 156 4.90 11.68 -18.79
C SER A 156 4.51 10.75 -17.65
N ALA A 157 4.65 9.44 -17.84
CA ALA A 157 4.31 8.42 -16.86
C ALA A 157 5.56 7.90 -16.14
N THR A 158 5.44 7.67 -14.84
CA THR A 158 6.49 7.02 -14.03
C THR A 158 6.34 5.51 -14.13
N ALA A 159 7.41 4.83 -14.51
CA ALA A 159 7.45 3.38 -14.52
C ALA A 159 7.76 2.79 -13.15
N VAL A 160 8.78 3.33 -12.49
CA VAL A 160 9.21 2.92 -11.16
C VAL A 160 9.66 4.14 -10.37
N GLU A 161 9.23 4.24 -9.14
CA GLU A 161 9.68 5.24 -8.19
C GLU A 161 9.87 4.57 -6.82
N ALA A 162 11.03 4.75 -6.21
CA ALA A 162 11.31 4.22 -4.89
C ALA A 162 12.22 5.16 -4.07
N TYR A 163 11.95 5.18 -2.78
CA TYR A 163 12.68 5.96 -1.80
C TYR A 163 12.84 5.15 -0.51
N GLY A 164 13.98 5.25 0.12
CA GLY A 164 14.21 4.61 1.42
C GLY A 164 15.23 5.34 2.27
N GLN A 165 14.91 5.46 3.55
CA GLN A 165 15.86 5.78 4.61
C GLN A 165 16.60 4.51 5.01
N ASN A 166 17.86 4.66 5.45
CA ASN A 166 18.76 3.53 5.70
C ASN A 166 18.88 2.60 4.49
N ALA A 167 18.89 3.18 3.30
CA ALA A 167 18.81 2.50 2.02
C ALA A 167 19.94 1.47 1.86
N TYR A 168 21.12 1.80 2.34
CA TYR A 168 22.35 1.00 2.18
C TYR A 168 22.49 -0.13 3.20
N LYS A 169 21.51 -0.34 4.07
CA LYS A 169 21.55 -1.37 5.13
C LYS A 169 21.77 -2.79 4.58
N LYS A 170 21.26 -3.07 3.40
CA LYS A 170 21.36 -4.39 2.76
C LYS A 170 22.55 -4.56 1.84
N VAL A 171 23.16 -3.46 1.44
CA VAL A 171 24.36 -3.48 0.62
C VAL A 171 25.56 -3.84 1.49
N GLY A 172 26.51 -4.61 0.95
CA GLY A 172 27.77 -4.95 1.62
C GLY A 172 28.63 -3.73 1.93
N ARG A 173 29.77 -3.93 2.58
CA ARG A 173 30.83 -2.92 2.73
C ARG A 173 31.61 -2.69 1.42
N ASP A 174 31.15 -3.32 0.35
CA ASP A 174 31.84 -3.28 -0.91
C ASP A 174 31.82 -1.85 -1.50
N ASP A 175 32.92 -1.47 -2.02
CA ASP A 175 33.09 -0.26 -2.78
C ASP A 175 32.39 -0.43 -4.13
N PHE A 176 31.39 0.38 -4.45
CA PHE A 176 30.67 0.33 -5.73
C PHE A 176 31.60 0.55 -6.92
N ARG A 177 32.65 1.34 -6.76
CA ARG A 177 33.68 1.62 -7.76
C ARG A 177 34.61 0.42 -7.96
N ASN A 178 35.16 -0.13 -6.88
CA ASN A 178 36.17 -1.20 -6.97
C ASN A 178 35.58 -2.56 -7.34
N SER A 179 34.28 -2.74 -7.30
CA SER A 179 33.64 -3.98 -7.71
C SER A 179 33.44 -4.10 -9.22
N TYR A 180 33.61 -3.01 -9.97
CA TYR A 180 33.60 -3.01 -11.43
C TYR A 180 35.03 -3.02 -11.97
N VAL A 181 35.33 -3.87 -12.95
CA VAL A 181 36.62 -3.93 -13.63
C VAL A 181 36.41 -3.83 -15.14
N GLU A 182 36.83 -2.70 -15.73
CA GLU A 182 36.73 -2.45 -17.16
C GLU A 182 37.50 -3.48 -17.97
N GLY A 183 36.89 -3.98 -19.06
CA GLY A 183 37.52 -4.98 -19.96
C GLY A 183 37.83 -6.32 -19.30
N SER A 184 37.47 -6.51 -18.05
CA SER A 184 37.62 -7.76 -17.36
C SER A 184 36.62 -8.76 -17.92
N THR A 185 37.15 -9.86 -18.42
CA THR A 185 36.36 -11.08 -18.66
C THR A 185 35.98 -11.78 -17.36
N SER A 186 36.39 -11.24 -16.23
CA SER A 186 36.06 -11.70 -14.90
C SER A 186 34.59 -11.42 -14.62
N ARG A 187 33.76 -12.35 -15.03
CA ARG A 187 32.31 -12.40 -14.78
C ARG A 187 31.96 -12.17 -13.32
N GLU A 188 32.80 -12.62 -12.40
CA GLU A 188 32.60 -12.55 -10.97
C GLU A 188 32.57 -11.12 -10.42
N THR A 189 33.44 -10.22 -10.88
CA THR A 189 33.51 -8.84 -10.34
C THR A 189 32.34 -7.99 -10.82
N ASN A 190 31.95 -8.13 -12.08
CA ASN A 190 30.81 -7.41 -12.63
C ASN A 190 29.50 -7.97 -12.09
N GLU A 191 29.41 -9.29 -11.84
CA GLU A 191 28.27 -9.91 -11.16
C GLU A 191 28.08 -9.34 -9.75
N LYS A 192 29.17 -9.14 -8.99
CA LYS A 192 29.11 -8.63 -7.62
C LYS A 192 28.63 -7.17 -7.53
N THR A 193 29.12 -6.31 -8.41
CA THR A 193 28.62 -4.93 -8.55
C THR A 193 27.14 -4.92 -8.86
N TRP A 194 26.75 -5.72 -9.81
CA TRP A 194 25.37 -5.86 -10.23
C TRP A 194 24.47 -6.40 -9.12
N GLU A 195 24.92 -7.39 -8.35
CA GLU A 195 24.18 -7.91 -7.20
C GLU A 195 23.95 -6.85 -6.12
N ASN A 196 24.96 -6.01 -5.83
CA ASN A 196 24.82 -4.90 -4.88
C ASN A 196 23.76 -3.91 -5.34
N TRP A 197 23.75 -3.53 -6.61
CA TRP A 197 22.72 -2.65 -7.17
C TRP A 197 21.33 -3.27 -7.13
N LYS A 198 21.22 -4.55 -7.50
CA LYS A 198 19.95 -5.29 -7.40
C LYS A 198 19.43 -5.33 -5.97
N LEU A 199 20.30 -5.60 -5.01
CA LEU A 199 19.94 -5.65 -3.58
C LEU A 199 19.43 -4.29 -3.10
N LEU A 200 20.11 -3.21 -3.48
CA LEU A 200 19.74 -1.84 -3.14
C LEU A 200 18.37 -1.48 -3.72
N ILE A 201 18.21 -1.63 -5.03
CA ILE A 201 16.97 -1.33 -5.74
C ILE A 201 15.80 -2.19 -5.20
N ARG A 202 16.03 -3.49 -5.01
CA ARG A 202 15.01 -4.39 -4.46
C ARG A 202 14.61 -4.03 -3.03
N HIS A 203 15.57 -3.62 -2.21
CA HIS A 203 15.30 -3.18 -0.85
C HIS A 203 14.43 -1.93 -0.83
N LEU A 204 14.75 -0.95 -1.65
CA LEU A 204 14.01 0.31 -1.77
C LEU A 204 12.60 0.10 -2.30
N THR A 205 12.46 -0.68 -3.36
CA THR A 205 11.15 -1.02 -3.92
C THR A 205 10.26 -1.74 -2.90
N ASN A 206 10.84 -2.64 -2.11
CA ASN A 206 10.10 -3.31 -1.03
C ASN A 206 9.69 -2.34 0.09
N GLN A 207 10.57 -1.42 0.50
CA GLN A 207 10.22 -0.41 1.51
C GLN A 207 9.10 0.50 1.01
N THR A 208 9.19 1.00 -0.22
CA THR A 208 8.17 1.86 -0.83
C THR A 208 6.84 1.12 -0.94
N ARG A 209 6.86 -0.15 -1.37
CA ARG A 209 5.67 -1.00 -1.47
C ARG A 209 4.98 -1.20 -0.11
N LEU A 210 5.74 -1.49 0.93
CA LEU A 210 5.21 -1.65 2.29
C LEU A 210 4.62 -0.35 2.82
N ARG A 211 5.30 0.79 2.59
CA ARG A 211 4.81 2.10 2.98
C ARG A 211 3.51 2.44 2.26
N ASN A 212 3.45 2.27 0.94
CA ASN A 212 2.25 2.55 0.14
C ASN A 212 1.09 1.62 0.53
N ALA A 213 1.36 0.34 0.78
CA ALA A 213 0.36 -0.58 1.31
C ALA A 213 -0.18 -0.11 2.67
N GLY A 214 0.68 0.33 3.59
CA GLY A 214 0.29 0.88 4.89
C GLY A 214 -0.61 2.11 4.76
N VAL A 215 -0.25 3.06 3.92
CA VAL A 215 -1.07 4.26 3.64
C VAL A 215 -2.43 3.87 3.05
N GLN A 216 -2.45 2.95 2.09
CA GLN A 216 -3.69 2.51 1.46
C GLN A 216 -4.59 1.73 2.44
N ILE A 217 -4.03 0.87 3.29
CA ILE A 217 -4.76 0.19 4.36
C ILE A 217 -5.42 1.22 5.27
N GLY A 218 -4.67 2.22 5.73
CA GLY A 218 -5.19 3.28 6.59
C GLY A 218 -6.33 4.05 5.93
N LEU A 219 -6.16 4.46 4.68
CA LEU A 219 -7.14 5.22 3.93
C LEU A 219 -8.42 4.41 3.68
N VAL A 220 -8.31 3.18 3.16
CA VAL A 220 -9.48 2.31 2.90
C VAL A 220 -10.19 1.92 4.19
N SER A 221 -9.45 1.60 5.25
CA SER A 221 -10.05 1.32 6.57
C SER A 221 -10.77 2.53 7.14
N GLY A 222 -10.20 3.73 6.99
CA GLY A 222 -10.81 4.98 7.41
C GLY A 222 -12.13 5.23 6.67
N ILE A 223 -12.12 5.16 5.34
CA ILE A 223 -13.33 5.33 4.51
C ILE A 223 -14.39 4.29 4.88
N ASN A 224 -14.03 3.02 4.96
CA ASN A 224 -14.96 1.96 5.33
C ASN A 224 -15.57 2.18 6.72
N SER A 225 -14.76 2.63 7.68
CA SER A 225 -15.23 2.94 9.03
C SER A 225 -16.25 4.08 9.05
N VAL A 226 -15.97 5.16 8.34
CA VAL A 226 -16.89 6.31 8.21
C VAL A 226 -18.20 5.88 7.57
N ILE A 227 -18.16 5.07 6.52
CA ILE A 227 -19.36 4.57 5.84
C ILE A 227 -20.19 3.70 6.79
N VAL A 228 -19.58 2.79 7.57
CA VAL A 228 -20.31 1.98 8.56
C VAL A 228 -20.99 2.87 9.61
N LEU A 229 -20.32 3.93 10.08
CA LEU A 229 -20.90 4.89 11.03
C LEU A 229 -22.08 5.65 10.41
N ILE A 230 -21.95 6.13 9.17
CA ILE A 230 -23.04 6.78 8.44
C ILE A 230 -24.24 5.82 8.32
N MET A 231 -24.01 4.56 7.95
CA MET A 231 -25.07 3.55 7.86
C MET A 231 -25.72 3.29 9.21
N GLY A 232 -24.97 3.28 10.31
CA GLY A 232 -25.51 3.17 11.66
C GLY A 232 -26.44 4.34 12.04
N PHE A 233 -26.03 5.56 11.68
CA PHE A 233 -26.85 6.75 11.87
C PHE A 233 -28.11 6.72 11.01
N MET A 234 -28.02 6.27 9.75
CA MET A 234 -29.18 6.07 8.87
C MET A 234 -30.16 5.06 9.44
N VAL A 235 -29.68 3.91 9.94
CA VAL A 235 -30.53 2.92 10.62
C VAL A 235 -31.27 3.55 11.78
N TRP A 236 -30.60 4.34 12.62
CA TRP A 236 -31.23 5.03 13.74
C TRP A 236 -32.31 6.03 13.29
N ILE A 237 -32.05 6.87 12.27
CA ILE A 237 -33.04 7.84 11.75
C ILE A 237 -34.29 7.10 11.24
N LEU A 238 -34.09 6.04 10.44
CA LEU A 238 -35.19 5.28 9.83
C LEU A 238 -36.07 4.57 10.85
N THR A 239 -35.59 4.34 12.08
CA THR A 239 -36.40 3.78 13.17
C THR A 239 -37.27 4.81 13.89
N ARG A 240 -37.16 6.14 13.61
CA ARG A 240 -37.86 7.21 14.33
C ARG A 240 -39.31 7.45 13.90
N GLY A 241 -39.83 6.71 12.91
CA GLY A 241 -41.21 6.82 12.46
C GLY A 241 -42.25 6.57 13.57
N LYS A 242 -43.38 7.30 13.56
CA LYS A 242 -44.42 7.24 14.62
C LYS A 242 -44.92 5.81 14.88
N ASN A 243 -45.06 4.99 13.85
CA ASN A 243 -45.59 3.62 13.92
C ASN A 243 -44.49 2.54 13.86
N ASN A 244 -43.22 2.91 14.04
CA ASN A 244 -42.12 1.96 13.93
C ASN A 244 -41.94 1.25 15.29
N PRO A 245 -41.95 -0.12 15.34
CA PRO A 245 -41.75 -0.88 16.56
C PRO A 245 -40.37 -0.66 17.19
N TYR A 246 -39.41 -0.17 16.39
CA TYR A 246 -38.03 0.13 16.82
C TYR A 246 -37.82 1.60 17.19
N ARG A 247 -38.91 2.39 17.38
CA ARG A 247 -38.82 3.82 17.74
C ARG A 247 -37.98 4.08 19.00
N LEU A 248 -37.90 3.12 19.91
CA LEU A 248 -37.14 3.21 21.15
C LEU A 248 -35.63 2.89 20.96
N PHE A 249 -35.17 2.62 19.74
CA PHE A 249 -33.76 2.40 19.49
C PHE A 249 -32.97 3.65 19.90
N THR A 250 -31.93 3.43 20.69
CA THR A 250 -30.93 4.46 20.96
C THR A 250 -30.02 4.66 19.73
N VAL A 251 -29.30 5.76 19.67
CA VAL A 251 -28.28 5.99 18.64
C VAL A 251 -27.30 4.83 18.59
N TRP A 252 -26.91 4.32 19.76
CA TRP A 252 -26.04 3.17 19.89
C TRP A 252 -26.63 1.89 19.25
N ASN A 253 -27.91 1.63 19.43
CA ASN A 253 -28.56 0.46 18.79
C ASN A 253 -28.50 0.54 17.26
N GLY A 254 -28.56 1.74 16.68
CA GLY A 254 -28.37 1.97 15.26
C GLY A 254 -26.96 1.58 14.82
N PHE A 255 -25.95 2.09 15.51
CA PHE A 255 -24.54 1.74 15.22
C PHE A 255 -24.26 0.26 15.43
N ALA A 256 -24.68 -0.31 16.55
CA ALA A 256 -24.49 -1.73 16.83
C ALA A 256 -25.13 -2.61 15.74
N THR A 257 -26.32 -2.25 15.25
CA THR A 257 -26.98 -2.97 14.15
C THR A 257 -26.15 -2.89 12.85
N ALA A 258 -25.64 -1.72 12.49
CA ALA A 258 -24.77 -1.56 11.33
C ALA A 258 -23.46 -2.37 11.48
N PHE A 259 -22.88 -2.41 12.68
CA PHE A 259 -21.66 -3.19 12.97
C PHE A 259 -21.89 -4.69 12.76
N TRP A 260 -23.00 -5.23 13.26
CA TRP A 260 -23.37 -6.62 13.01
C TRP A 260 -23.68 -6.89 11.53
N CYS A 261 -24.27 -5.92 10.83
CA CYS A 261 -24.54 -6.04 9.39
C CYS A 261 -23.27 -5.97 8.54
N ALA A 262 -22.21 -5.33 8.99
CA ALA A 262 -20.97 -5.13 8.23
C ALA A 262 -20.18 -6.42 7.97
N LEU A 263 -20.40 -7.45 8.79
CA LEU A 263 -19.66 -8.71 8.71
C LEU A 263 -19.89 -9.46 7.39
N SER A 264 -21.14 -9.56 6.95
CA SER A 264 -21.48 -10.30 5.72
C SER A 264 -20.92 -9.61 4.46
N PRO A 265 -21.07 -8.28 4.27
CA PRO A 265 -20.36 -7.55 3.22
C PRO A 265 -18.84 -7.72 3.25
N ALA A 266 -18.23 -7.73 4.44
CA ALA A 266 -16.80 -7.93 4.58
C ALA A 266 -16.34 -9.30 4.06
N ILE A 267 -17.04 -10.36 4.42
CA ILE A 267 -16.74 -11.72 3.94
C ILE A 267 -16.95 -11.83 2.42
N LEU A 268 -18.05 -11.25 1.90
CA LEU A 268 -18.28 -11.23 0.46
C LEU A 268 -17.20 -10.43 -0.27
N THR A 269 -16.76 -9.30 0.30
CA THR A 269 -15.65 -8.50 -0.24
C THR A 269 -14.36 -9.31 -0.26
N LEU A 270 -14.08 -10.13 0.75
CA LEU A 270 -12.91 -10.99 0.77
C LEU A 270 -12.89 -11.94 -0.44
N GLY A 271 -14.01 -12.58 -0.78
CA GLY A 271 -14.10 -13.47 -1.93
C GLY A 271 -14.12 -12.73 -3.27
N LEU A 272 -15.05 -11.80 -3.43
CA LEU A 272 -15.25 -11.07 -4.70
C LEU A 272 -14.11 -10.08 -4.99
N GLY A 273 -13.45 -9.54 -3.99
CA GLY A 273 -12.37 -8.57 -4.14
C GLY A 273 -11.17 -9.12 -4.91
N PHE A 274 -10.86 -10.41 -4.78
CA PHE A 274 -9.81 -11.04 -5.58
C PHE A 274 -10.23 -11.28 -7.04
N LEU A 275 -11.53 -11.47 -7.29
CA LEU A 275 -12.07 -11.62 -8.66
C LEU A 275 -12.19 -10.26 -9.36
N LEU A 276 -12.69 -9.25 -8.67
CA LEU A 276 -12.97 -7.91 -9.20
C LEU A 276 -11.88 -6.91 -8.75
N LYS A 277 -10.66 -7.15 -9.18
CA LYS A 277 -9.46 -6.41 -8.73
C LYS A 277 -9.61 -4.89 -8.76
N ASN A 278 -10.14 -4.35 -9.86
CA ASN A 278 -10.26 -2.90 -10.06
C ASN A 278 -11.32 -2.23 -9.15
N PHE A 279 -12.25 -3.02 -8.61
CA PHE A 279 -13.34 -2.53 -7.76
C PHE A 279 -13.21 -2.96 -6.31
N SER A 280 -12.13 -3.64 -5.94
CA SER A 280 -12.00 -4.27 -4.61
C SER A 280 -12.18 -3.30 -3.44
N SER A 281 -11.72 -2.04 -3.58
CA SER A 281 -11.88 -1.00 -2.57
C SER A 281 -13.32 -0.48 -2.43
N MET A 282 -14.15 -0.61 -3.47
CA MET A 282 -15.53 -0.13 -3.49
C MET A 282 -16.55 -1.22 -3.14
N LEU A 283 -16.15 -2.50 -3.19
CA LEU A 283 -17.07 -3.61 -2.96
C LEU A 283 -17.69 -3.60 -1.56
N PHE A 284 -16.90 -3.34 -0.53
CA PHE A 284 -17.41 -3.31 0.84
C PHE A 284 -18.48 -2.23 1.05
N PRO A 285 -18.27 -0.95 0.70
CA PRO A 285 -19.30 0.09 0.78
C PRO A 285 -20.59 -0.26 0.01
N LEU A 286 -20.47 -0.77 -1.21
CA LEU A 286 -21.62 -1.14 -2.04
C LEU A 286 -22.42 -2.27 -1.41
N LEU A 287 -21.77 -3.36 -1.00
CA LEU A 287 -22.42 -4.51 -0.38
C LEU A 287 -23.03 -4.16 0.98
N LEU A 288 -22.37 -3.29 1.76
CA LEU A 288 -22.91 -2.79 3.02
C LEU A 288 -24.17 -1.95 2.78
N GLY A 289 -24.15 -1.05 1.78
CA GLY A 289 -25.31 -0.25 1.42
C GLY A 289 -26.51 -1.14 1.04
N VAL A 290 -26.31 -2.13 0.18
CA VAL A 290 -27.34 -3.11 -0.19
C VAL A 290 -27.85 -3.88 1.04
N ARG A 291 -26.95 -4.31 1.92
CA ARG A 291 -27.30 -5.07 3.14
C ARG A 291 -28.14 -4.23 4.11
N VAL A 292 -27.73 -2.99 4.35
CA VAL A 292 -28.46 -2.08 5.26
C VAL A 292 -29.80 -1.68 4.64
N MET A 293 -29.86 -1.39 3.34
CA MET A 293 -31.11 -1.13 2.65
C MET A 293 -32.08 -2.32 2.77
N TRP A 294 -31.61 -3.55 2.54
CA TRP A 294 -32.43 -4.75 2.71
C TRP A 294 -32.92 -4.91 4.16
N LEU A 295 -32.06 -4.68 5.14
CA LEU A 295 -32.42 -4.72 6.55
C LEU A 295 -33.53 -3.68 6.88
N THR A 296 -33.36 -2.44 6.44
CA THR A 296 -34.33 -1.37 6.69
C THR A 296 -35.67 -1.61 5.99
N MET A 297 -35.66 -2.09 4.77
CA MET A 297 -36.87 -2.35 3.99
C MET A 297 -37.63 -3.59 4.47
N LYS A 298 -36.97 -4.61 4.95
CA LYS A 298 -37.61 -5.91 5.31
C LYS A 298 -37.86 -6.06 6.81
N SER A 299 -36.93 -5.63 7.65
CA SER A 299 -36.97 -5.94 9.08
C SER A 299 -37.27 -4.75 9.98
N LEU A 300 -37.04 -3.53 9.52
CA LEU A 300 -37.29 -2.30 10.29
C LEU A 300 -38.51 -1.50 9.79
N ARG A 301 -39.37 -2.12 8.97
CA ARG A 301 -40.60 -1.46 8.46
C ARG A 301 -41.64 -1.29 9.56
N PRO A 302 -42.53 -0.26 9.46
CA PRO A 302 -43.61 -0.02 10.41
C PRO A 302 -44.64 -1.13 10.48
N ASP A 303 -44.86 -1.88 9.41
CA ASP A 303 -45.84 -2.95 9.28
C ASP A 303 -45.47 -4.26 10.02
N GLY A 304 -44.30 -4.30 10.65
CA GLY A 304 -43.91 -5.42 11.51
C GLY A 304 -43.79 -6.79 10.82
N SER A 305 -43.91 -6.84 9.47
CA SER A 305 -43.92 -8.08 8.70
C SER A 305 -42.64 -8.90 8.80
N GLY A 306 -41.58 -8.37 9.43
CA GLY A 306 -40.33 -9.08 9.70
C GLY A 306 -40.23 -9.78 11.07
N TYR A 307 -41.16 -9.49 12.00
CA TYR A 307 -41.11 -10.02 13.37
C TYR A 307 -42.32 -10.86 13.79
N ALA A 308 -43.28 -11.00 12.90
CA ALA A 308 -44.43 -11.86 13.13
C ALA A 308 -44.13 -13.26 12.67
N ALA A 309 -43.37 -14.02 13.40
CA ALA A 309 -43.34 -15.47 13.45
C ALA A 309 -41.96 -15.93 13.97
N ASN A 310 -41.90 -16.04 15.28
CA ASN A 310 -41.31 -17.16 16.04
C ASN A 310 -41.11 -16.74 17.49
#